data_eda53a2fbf9e687adaa0c73336dbd021
#
_entry.id   eda53a2fbf9e687adaa0c73336dbd021
#
_cell.length_a   1.000
_cell.length_b   1.000
_cell.length_c   1.000
_cell.angle_alpha   90.00
_cell.angle_beta   90.00
_cell.angle_gamma   90.00
#
_symmetry.space_group_name_H-M   'P 1'
#
loop_
_entity.id
_entity.type
_entity.pdbx_description
1 polymer ?
#
loop_
_entity_poly.entity_id
_entity_poly.type
_entity_poly.pdbx_seq_one_letter_code
_entity_poly.pdbx_strand_id
1 'polypeptide(L)'
;MAMGMIFVLTAVAQPIAHYHSRHIPAEHINDAIPFGLMCKTNLSYCIEPDKLADMKSWGVDTIELRLVWWALEKEKGVFDWLRLDRDVAKVEAGGLKVGLFTWFHIPPAWYEGETFRCIAHNQPSRTLSPWDPAALDVAERIYGATAARYGRRIDFVYVIGSADYGEPGFPHAVKHYKFSSPHSHKSIDWTGDRYARAAWAKISDVPLETVIAGKADRATALKYCDFYSDRSARYCAEVFAIARKKFPWARFGLPVGHHSEYPSGYNRAEVIKRLCEVSTNITVRWTDIGGFRDFSQSSVFARRVESACQFYGCAFGEETSHPLIFGEENLSNHASYELVANATEMLHNDYSCIRTAGDRNRLRMREFPRSAPVCDVAVLFPDIDEKLSAVARATSTGDRFTEDFVRKAGEFRKRSDYWICDTMMIKDGFLEKMGVKKVVALFPIPPETEKELAGFRARGGVVSDGDDFPPPPDPLVYRTVHRDFISEFCPSTGEIRFKRR
;
A
#
# COMPACT_ATOMS: atom_id res chain seq x y z
N MET A 1 -31.23 -29.85 17.69
CA MET A 1 -31.55 -28.57 17.06
C MET A 1 -30.79 -27.46 17.79
N ALA A 2 -29.67 -27.05 17.25
CA ALA A 2 -28.90 -25.94 17.81
C ALA A 2 -29.45 -24.63 17.18
N MET A 3 -30.16 -23.87 17.96
CA MET A 3 -30.67 -22.56 17.61
C MET A 3 -29.49 -21.60 17.43
N GLY A 4 -29.12 -21.30 16.21
CA GLY A 4 -28.13 -20.28 15.88
C GLY A 4 -28.65 -18.92 16.34
N MET A 5 -28.07 -18.39 17.39
CA MET A 5 -28.35 -17.05 17.87
C MET A 5 -27.78 -16.05 16.85
N ILE A 6 -28.64 -15.47 16.03
CA ILE A 6 -28.30 -14.31 15.20
C ILE A 6 -28.18 -13.13 16.17
N PHE A 7 -26.96 -12.71 16.45
CA PHE A 7 -26.76 -11.45 17.16
C PHE A 7 -27.04 -10.30 16.22
N VAL A 8 -28.21 -9.72 16.32
CA VAL A 8 -28.42 -8.32 15.90
C VAL A 8 -27.75 -7.49 17.00
N LEU A 9 -26.51 -7.10 16.76
CA LEU A 9 -25.78 -6.21 17.66
C LEU A 9 -26.47 -4.84 17.61
N THR A 10 -27.30 -4.57 18.62
CA THR A 10 -27.72 -3.19 18.92
C THR A 10 -26.47 -2.42 19.33
N ALA A 11 -26.08 -1.49 18.50
CA ALA A 11 -24.87 -0.71 18.66
C ALA A 11 -24.89 0.12 19.92
N VAL A 12 -24.09 -0.22 20.88
CA VAL A 12 -23.57 0.76 21.83
C VAL A 12 -22.37 1.42 21.13
N ALA A 13 -22.56 2.66 20.69
CA ALA A 13 -21.52 3.43 20.01
C ALA A 13 -20.31 3.57 20.95
N GLN A 14 -19.31 2.72 20.78
CA GLN A 14 -18.01 2.92 21.43
C GLN A 14 -17.20 3.95 20.63
N PRO A 15 -16.50 4.86 21.28
CA PRO A 15 -15.62 5.80 20.61
C PRO A 15 -14.61 5.07 19.72
N ILE A 16 -14.33 5.61 18.53
CA ILE A 16 -13.37 5.06 17.57
C ILE A 16 -11.99 4.77 18.20
N ALA A 17 -11.63 5.50 19.25
CA ALA A 17 -10.40 5.31 20.01
C ALA A 17 -10.17 3.91 20.63
N HIS A 18 -11.19 3.05 20.65
CA HIS A 18 -11.09 1.73 21.25
C HIS A 18 -10.96 0.56 20.26
N TYR A 19 -10.94 0.84 18.95
CA TYR A 19 -10.64 -0.18 17.95
C TYR A 19 -9.13 -0.35 17.82
N HIS A 20 -8.53 -1.01 18.79
CA HIS A 20 -7.16 -1.48 18.64
C HIS A 20 -7.13 -2.63 17.65
N SER A 21 -6.11 -2.63 16.81
CA SER A 21 -5.82 -3.73 15.91
C SER A 21 -5.37 -4.96 16.73
N ARG A 22 -6.32 -5.70 17.29
CA ARG A 22 -6.05 -6.93 18.06
C ARG A 22 -5.43 -8.07 17.25
N HIS A 23 -5.23 -7.84 15.97
CA HIS A 23 -4.83 -8.84 14.99
C HIS A 23 -3.35 -8.90 14.73
N ILE A 24 -2.62 -7.86 15.02
CA ILE A 24 -1.17 -7.92 14.92
C ILE A 24 -0.62 -8.27 16.30
N PRO A 25 0.25 -9.28 16.42
CA PRO A 25 0.83 -9.67 17.69
C PRO A 25 1.40 -8.47 18.46
N ALA A 26 1.15 -8.37 19.76
CA ALA A 26 1.56 -7.22 20.58
C ALA A 26 3.08 -6.96 20.55
N GLU A 27 3.87 -8.00 20.29
CA GLU A 27 5.32 -7.89 20.08
C GLU A 27 5.72 -7.19 18.79
N HIS A 28 4.79 -7.01 17.85
CA HIS A 28 5.05 -6.42 16.53
C HIS A 28 4.38 -5.09 16.31
N ILE A 29 3.35 -4.77 17.09
CA ILE A 29 2.64 -3.49 17.00
C ILE A 29 2.70 -2.75 18.31
N ASN A 30 2.93 -1.46 18.21
CA ASN A 30 2.56 -0.58 19.29
C ASN A 30 1.03 -0.61 19.43
N ASP A 31 0.50 -1.13 20.54
CA ASP A 31 -0.93 -1.21 20.88
C ASP A 31 -1.66 0.14 20.80
N ALA A 32 -0.91 1.23 20.57
CA ALA A 32 -1.40 2.58 20.46
C ALA A 32 -1.84 3.02 19.04
N ILE A 33 -1.82 2.13 18.01
CA ILE A 33 -2.35 2.53 16.68
C ILE A 33 -3.88 2.36 16.69
N PRO A 34 -4.66 3.41 16.95
CA PRO A 34 -6.10 3.34 16.87
C PRO A 34 -6.55 3.25 15.42
N PHE A 35 -7.71 2.62 15.18
CA PHE A 35 -8.39 2.78 13.90
C PHE A 35 -8.69 4.25 13.63
N GLY A 36 -8.35 4.72 12.43
CA GLY A 36 -8.61 6.08 11.97
C GLY A 36 -9.44 6.08 10.68
N LEU A 37 -10.41 6.96 10.61
CA LEU A 37 -11.11 7.29 9.39
C LEU A 37 -10.61 8.64 8.90
N MET A 38 -9.93 8.64 7.75
CA MET A 38 -9.33 9.84 7.18
C MET A 38 -10.01 10.25 5.89
N CYS A 39 -9.96 11.53 5.58
CA CYS A 39 -10.34 12.07 4.28
C CYS A 39 -9.16 12.84 3.68
N LYS A 40 -8.85 12.52 2.44
CA LYS A 40 -7.82 13.19 1.67
C LYS A 40 -8.41 14.41 0.96
N THR A 41 -7.88 15.58 1.27
CA THR A 41 -8.31 16.79 0.58
C THR A 41 -7.34 17.15 -0.54
N ASN A 42 -7.70 16.83 -1.75
CA ASN A 42 -6.98 17.31 -2.94
C ASN A 42 -7.43 18.71 -3.35
N LEU A 43 -8.59 19.14 -2.88
CA LEU A 43 -9.26 20.34 -3.33
C LEU A 43 -9.65 21.19 -2.12
N SER A 44 -9.31 22.45 -2.15
CA SER A 44 -9.58 23.41 -1.05
C SER A 44 -11.06 23.50 -0.64
N TYR A 45 -11.97 23.12 -1.51
CA TYR A 45 -13.42 23.12 -1.20
C TYR A 45 -13.82 22.03 -0.21
N CYS A 46 -13.00 20.98 -0.03
CA CYS A 46 -13.31 19.91 0.91
C CYS A 46 -13.08 20.29 2.37
N ILE A 47 -12.41 21.41 2.65
CA ILE A 47 -12.13 21.91 4.00
C ILE A 47 -12.98 23.15 4.37
N GLU A 48 -14.12 23.34 3.70
CA GLU A 48 -15.09 24.36 4.11
C GLU A 48 -15.84 23.90 5.39
N PRO A 49 -16.27 24.85 6.26
CA PRO A 49 -16.82 24.51 7.58
C PRO A 49 -17.99 23.54 7.57
N ASP A 50 -18.91 23.68 6.60
CA ASP A 50 -20.04 22.79 6.41
C ASP A 50 -19.61 21.36 6.07
N LYS A 51 -18.66 21.20 5.19
CA LYS A 51 -18.12 19.90 4.78
C LYS A 51 -17.30 19.23 5.88
N LEU A 52 -16.53 20.01 6.63
CA LEU A 52 -15.83 19.48 7.81
C LEU A 52 -16.81 19.00 8.88
N ALA A 53 -17.91 19.73 9.10
CA ALA A 53 -18.98 19.32 10.01
C ALA A 53 -19.64 18.02 9.55
N ASP A 54 -19.96 17.91 8.27
CA ASP A 54 -20.51 16.69 7.67
C ASP A 54 -19.56 15.51 7.86
N MET A 55 -18.29 15.64 7.44
CA MET A 55 -17.29 14.59 7.58
C MET A 55 -17.13 14.13 9.02
N LYS A 56 -17.09 15.07 9.97
CA LYS A 56 -17.03 14.77 11.39
C LYS A 56 -18.27 13.99 11.86
N SER A 57 -19.45 14.38 11.38
CA SER A 57 -20.71 13.68 11.70
C SER A 57 -20.71 12.23 11.17
N TRP A 58 -20.03 11.98 10.06
CA TRP A 58 -19.86 10.64 9.47
C TRP A 58 -18.78 9.81 10.14
N GLY A 59 -18.03 10.40 11.07
CA GLY A 59 -17.00 9.71 11.86
C GLY A 59 -15.59 9.87 11.34
N VAL A 60 -15.36 10.76 10.36
CA VAL A 60 -13.99 11.16 9.97
C VAL A 60 -13.31 11.82 11.18
N ASP A 61 -12.09 11.40 11.46
CA ASP A 61 -11.30 11.93 12.58
C ASP A 61 -10.11 12.78 12.11
N THR A 62 -9.62 12.55 10.91
CA THR A 62 -8.39 13.16 10.40
C THR A 62 -8.57 13.64 8.95
N ILE A 63 -8.09 14.82 8.66
CA ILE A 63 -8.01 15.37 7.29
C ILE A 63 -6.56 15.34 6.83
N GLU A 64 -6.30 14.64 5.73
CA GLU A 64 -4.98 14.63 5.09
C GLU A 64 -4.80 15.87 4.22
N LEU A 65 -3.85 16.72 4.57
CA LEU A 65 -3.43 17.89 3.79
C LEU A 65 -2.16 17.57 2.99
N ARG A 66 -2.08 18.08 1.77
CA ARG A 66 -0.87 17.95 0.95
C ARG A 66 0.07 19.13 1.17
N LEU A 67 1.29 18.80 1.55
CA LEU A 67 2.43 19.72 1.49
C LEU A 67 3.22 19.38 0.21
N VAL A 68 3.30 20.31 -0.71
CA VAL A 68 3.97 20.12 -2.01
C VAL A 68 5.20 21.02 -2.06
N TRP A 69 6.39 20.44 -2.12
CA TRP A 69 7.65 21.16 -1.99
C TRP A 69 7.84 22.26 -3.03
N TRP A 70 7.62 21.95 -4.33
CA TRP A 70 7.77 22.95 -5.40
C TRP A 70 6.82 24.16 -5.26
N ALA A 71 5.73 24.01 -4.54
CA ALA A 71 4.81 25.12 -4.25
C ALA A 71 5.15 25.84 -2.93
N LEU A 72 5.69 25.09 -1.97
CA LEU A 72 6.07 25.60 -0.65
C LEU A 72 7.35 26.45 -0.69
N GLU A 73 8.32 26.07 -1.52
CA GLU A 73 9.64 26.68 -1.58
C GLU A 73 10.02 27.03 -3.02
N LYS A 74 9.38 28.06 -3.58
CA LYS A 74 9.63 28.53 -4.94
C LYS A 74 11.03 29.10 -5.11
N GLU A 75 11.56 29.73 -4.06
CA GLU A 75 12.91 30.23 -3.96
C GLU A 75 13.65 29.50 -2.82
N LYS A 76 14.90 29.13 -3.07
CA LYS A 76 15.72 28.35 -2.13
C LYS A 76 15.80 29.02 -0.76
N GLY A 77 15.35 28.33 0.27
CA GLY A 77 15.35 28.80 1.67
C GLY A 77 14.14 29.65 2.04
N VAL A 78 13.24 29.99 1.11
CA VAL A 78 12.05 30.81 1.38
C VAL A 78 10.80 29.94 1.32
N PHE A 79 10.24 29.63 2.49
CA PHE A 79 9.04 28.82 2.62
C PHE A 79 7.76 29.66 2.63
N ASP A 80 6.85 29.43 1.70
CA ASP A 80 5.50 30.01 1.66
C ASP A 80 4.50 29.09 2.37
N TRP A 81 4.27 29.35 3.64
CA TRP A 81 3.35 28.56 4.48
C TRP A 81 1.89 29.00 4.42
N LEU A 82 1.59 30.14 3.77
CA LEU A 82 0.29 30.81 3.87
C LEU A 82 -0.91 29.88 3.59
N ARG A 83 -0.79 29.06 2.55
CA ARG A 83 -1.85 28.12 2.20
C ARG A 83 -2.00 27.03 3.27
N LEU A 84 -0.91 26.41 3.68
CA LEU A 84 -0.97 25.29 4.63
C LEU A 84 -1.39 25.79 6.04
N ASP A 85 -0.97 26.98 6.45
CA ASP A 85 -1.41 27.60 7.71
C ASP A 85 -2.92 27.76 7.75
N ARG A 86 -3.49 28.31 6.68
CA ARG A 86 -4.93 28.49 6.54
C ARG A 86 -5.66 27.15 6.58
N ASP A 87 -5.16 26.16 5.85
CA ASP A 87 -5.81 24.85 5.71
C ASP A 87 -5.74 24.08 7.05
N VAL A 88 -4.62 24.11 7.75
CA VAL A 88 -4.48 23.55 9.10
C VAL A 88 -5.43 24.23 10.08
N ALA A 89 -5.51 25.57 10.08
CA ALA A 89 -6.40 26.30 10.97
C ALA A 89 -7.89 25.97 10.72
N LYS A 90 -8.31 25.79 9.47
CA LYS A 90 -9.67 25.36 9.12
C LYS A 90 -10.00 23.97 9.67
N VAL A 91 -9.09 23.00 9.49
CA VAL A 91 -9.28 21.63 9.97
C VAL A 91 -9.42 21.58 11.49
N GLU A 92 -8.54 22.31 12.21
CA GLU A 92 -8.59 22.41 13.68
C GLU A 92 -9.88 23.10 14.17
N ALA A 93 -10.31 24.18 13.50
CA ALA A 93 -11.57 24.83 13.81
C ALA A 93 -12.78 23.92 13.62
N GLY A 94 -12.73 22.98 12.66
CA GLY A 94 -13.71 21.89 12.47
C GLY A 94 -13.64 20.81 13.57
N GLY A 95 -12.62 20.88 14.46
CA GLY A 95 -12.41 19.90 15.52
C GLY A 95 -11.97 18.54 15.00
N LEU A 96 -11.25 18.53 13.89
CA LEU A 96 -10.63 17.35 13.26
C LEU A 96 -9.11 17.41 13.43
N LYS A 97 -8.46 16.26 13.32
CA LYS A 97 -7.01 16.12 13.36
C LYS A 97 -6.41 16.42 11.99
N VAL A 98 -5.15 16.83 11.98
CA VAL A 98 -4.40 17.12 10.77
C VAL A 98 -3.43 15.98 10.46
N GLY A 99 -3.60 15.38 9.30
CA GLY A 99 -2.60 14.52 8.66
C GLY A 99 -1.86 15.29 7.57
N LEU A 100 -0.58 14.99 7.39
CA LEU A 100 0.23 15.56 6.31
C LEU A 100 0.72 14.48 5.36
N PHE A 101 0.53 14.73 4.06
CA PHE A 101 1.18 13.99 3.00
C PHE A 101 2.21 14.90 2.31
N THR A 102 3.48 14.64 2.56
CA THR A 102 4.58 15.55 2.19
C THR A 102 5.16 15.17 0.82
N TRP A 103 4.71 15.84 -0.23
CA TRP A 103 5.17 15.62 -1.60
C TRP A 103 6.47 16.39 -1.88
N PHE A 104 7.57 15.98 -1.28
CA PHE A 104 8.89 16.56 -1.57
C PHE A 104 9.66 15.81 -2.67
N HIS A 105 9.18 14.68 -3.11
CA HIS A 105 9.78 13.91 -4.20
C HIS A 105 9.75 14.64 -5.56
N ILE A 106 8.91 15.68 -5.69
CA ILE A 106 8.87 16.56 -6.85
C ILE A 106 9.57 17.87 -6.50
N PRO A 107 10.80 18.10 -6.96
CA PRO A 107 11.59 19.27 -6.59
C PRO A 107 11.11 20.55 -7.27
N PRO A 108 11.38 21.74 -6.67
CA PRO A 108 11.25 23.03 -7.32
C PRO A 108 12.30 23.24 -8.42
N ALA A 109 12.08 24.24 -9.26
CA ALA A 109 12.92 24.50 -10.43
C ALA A 109 14.39 24.84 -10.11
N TRP A 110 14.68 25.34 -8.90
CA TRP A 110 16.03 25.69 -8.47
C TRP A 110 16.85 24.50 -7.94
N TYR A 111 16.22 23.31 -7.81
CA TYR A 111 16.91 22.10 -7.30
C TYR A 111 17.91 21.57 -8.32
N GLU A 112 19.14 21.35 -7.89
CA GLU A 112 20.27 20.94 -8.73
C GLU A 112 20.71 19.47 -8.50
N GLY A 113 20.05 18.74 -7.59
CA GLY A 113 20.32 17.32 -7.34
C GLY A 113 19.76 16.41 -8.44
N GLU A 114 20.06 15.11 -8.33
CA GLU A 114 19.62 14.14 -9.33
C GLU A 114 18.15 13.78 -9.17
N THR A 115 17.50 13.68 -10.32
CA THR A 115 16.19 13.04 -10.47
C THR A 115 16.36 11.71 -11.18
N PHE A 116 15.37 10.83 -11.11
CA PHE A 116 15.41 9.64 -11.95
C PHE A 116 15.74 10.00 -13.38
N ARG A 117 16.54 9.17 -14.02
CA ARG A 117 16.96 9.38 -15.41
C ARG A 117 16.67 8.13 -16.23
N CYS A 118 16.01 8.30 -17.36
CA CYS A 118 15.78 7.20 -18.28
C CYS A 118 17.09 6.76 -18.94
N ILE A 119 17.39 5.48 -18.90
CA ILE A 119 18.57 4.90 -19.55
C ILE A 119 18.45 5.02 -21.07
N ALA A 120 17.28 4.67 -21.63
CA ALA A 120 17.08 4.61 -23.08
C ALA A 120 17.18 5.98 -23.77
N HIS A 121 16.68 7.05 -23.12
CA HIS A 121 16.62 8.39 -23.72
C HIS A 121 17.53 9.41 -23.04
N ASN A 122 18.21 9.02 -21.97
CA ASN A 122 19.03 9.92 -21.14
C ASN A 122 18.27 11.17 -20.64
N GLN A 123 16.95 11.07 -20.48
CA GLN A 123 16.09 12.18 -20.06
C GLN A 123 15.81 12.10 -18.54
N PRO A 124 15.92 13.22 -17.80
CA PRO A 124 15.56 13.26 -16.40
C PRO A 124 14.04 13.20 -16.23
N SER A 125 13.59 12.57 -15.15
CA SER A 125 12.21 12.69 -14.67
C SER A 125 12.04 13.97 -13.85
N ARG A 126 10.85 14.14 -13.26
CA ARG A 126 10.58 15.22 -12.31
C ARG A 126 10.62 14.76 -10.86
N THR A 127 10.93 13.52 -10.59
CA THR A 127 10.96 12.97 -9.24
C THR A 127 12.40 12.69 -8.81
N LEU A 128 12.70 12.95 -7.53
CA LEU A 128 14.03 12.74 -6.95
C LEU A 128 14.50 11.31 -7.16
N SER A 129 15.78 11.14 -7.47
CA SER A 129 16.38 9.82 -7.49
C SER A 129 16.61 9.31 -6.06
N PRO A 130 16.12 8.12 -5.71
CA PRO A 130 16.39 7.51 -4.40
C PRO A 130 17.87 7.13 -4.22
N TRP A 131 18.67 7.09 -5.29
CA TRP A 131 20.12 6.84 -5.22
C TRP A 131 20.91 8.11 -4.88
N ASP A 132 20.36 9.31 -5.10
CA ASP A 132 21.03 10.57 -4.76
C ASP A 132 20.96 10.80 -3.24
N PRO A 133 22.11 10.87 -2.52
CA PRO A 133 22.11 11.20 -1.10
C PRO A 133 21.41 12.51 -0.76
N ALA A 134 21.46 13.49 -1.68
CA ALA A 134 20.78 14.78 -1.50
C ALA A 134 19.25 14.65 -1.35
N ALA A 135 18.64 13.57 -1.81
CA ALA A 135 17.20 13.32 -1.61
C ALA A 135 16.83 13.14 -0.13
N LEU A 136 17.73 12.55 0.68
CA LEU A 136 17.52 12.43 2.13
C LEU A 136 17.75 13.74 2.86
N ASP A 137 18.70 14.57 2.41
CA ASP A 137 18.89 15.92 2.93
C ASP A 137 17.63 16.80 2.72
N VAL A 138 16.98 16.62 1.56
CA VAL A 138 15.67 17.26 1.30
C VAL A 138 14.62 16.79 2.30
N ALA A 139 14.51 15.49 2.55
CA ALA A 139 13.59 14.93 3.53
C ALA A 139 13.83 15.50 4.94
N GLU A 140 15.09 15.50 5.38
CA GLU A 140 15.51 16.04 6.69
C GLU A 140 15.12 17.52 6.83
N ARG A 141 15.31 18.32 5.78
CA ARG A 141 15.01 19.76 5.74
C ARG A 141 13.50 20.03 5.73
N ILE A 142 12.76 19.38 4.86
CA ILE A 142 11.29 19.59 4.73
C ILE A 142 10.56 19.12 5.97
N TYR A 143 10.84 17.92 6.47
CA TYR A 143 10.25 17.45 7.72
C TYR A 143 10.68 18.29 8.91
N GLY A 144 11.95 18.73 8.96
CA GLY A 144 12.45 19.62 10.01
C GLY A 144 11.73 20.95 10.04
N ALA A 145 11.61 21.64 8.90
CA ALA A 145 10.91 22.92 8.80
C ALA A 145 9.42 22.77 9.14
N THR A 146 8.78 21.70 8.68
CA THR A 146 7.37 21.43 8.95
C THR A 146 7.12 21.13 10.44
N ALA A 147 7.98 20.31 11.06
CA ALA A 147 7.88 20.00 12.50
C ALA A 147 8.12 21.24 13.37
N ALA A 148 9.08 22.08 13.01
CA ALA A 148 9.34 23.33 13.71
C ALA A 148 8.13 24.29 13.65
N ARG A 149 7.40 24.32 12.53
CA ARG A 149 6.25 25.20 12.36
C ARG A 149 4.98 24.70 13.02
N TYR A 150 4.65 23.43 12.84
CA TYR A 150 3.34 22.89 13.26
C TYR A 150 3.41 22.05 14.54
N GLY A 151 4.56 21.42 14.81
CA GLY A 151 4.73 20.63 16.04
C GLY A 151 3.60 19.59 16.21
N ARG A 152 3.05 19.52 17.42
CA ARG A 152 1.99 18.58 17.81
C ARG A 152 0.62 18.85 17.17
N ARG A 153 0.48 19.90 16.35
CA ARG A 153 -0.72 20.12 15.53
C ARG A 153 -0.86 19.06 14.43
N ILE A 154 0.23 18.37 14.07
CA ILE A 154 0.24 17.28 13.13
C ILE A 154 0.11 15.95 13.90
N ASP A 155 -1.00 15.24 13.69
CA ASP A 155 -1.30 13.97 14.34
C ASP A 155 -0.85 12.77 13.48
N PHE A 156 -0.82 12.95 12.16
CA PHE A 156 -0.49 11.89 11.20
C PHE A 156 0.48 12.38 10.12
N VAL A 157 1.45 11.55 9.74
CA VAL A 157 2.39 11.84 8.65
C VAL A 157 2.42 10.67 7.68
N TYR A 158 1.97 10.92 6.44
CA TYR A 158 2.26 10.00 5.35
C TYR A 158 3.69 10.22 4.87
N VAL A 159 4.47 9.15 5.00
CA VAL A 159 5.80 9.05 4.41
C VAL A 159 5.65 8.89 2.92
N ILE A 160 6.56 9.44 2.17
CA ILE A 160 6.56 9.28 0.71
C ILE A 160 7.63 8.28 0.25
N GLY A 161 7.30 7.61 -0.84
CA GLY A 161 8.26 6.93 -1.71
C GLY A 161 8.78 7.86 -2.80
N SER A 162 9.12 7.30 -3.94
CA SER A 162 9.79 7.99 -5.05
C SER A 162 8.96 8.12 -6.33
N ALA A 163 7.81 7.44 -6.41
CA ALA A 163 6.91 7.50 -7.56
C ALA A 163 6.02 8.76 -7.57
N ASP A 164 5.33 8.99 -8.68
CA ASP A 164 4.60 10.25 -8.96
C ASP A 164 3.60 10.68 -7.89
N TYR A 165 2.94 9.71 -7.24
CA TYR A 165 1.95 9.98 -6.18
C TYR A 165 2.51 9.88 -4.76
N GLY A 166 3.83 9.75 -4.62
CA GLY A 166 4.47 9.55 -3.33
C GLY A 166 4.45 8.10 -2.86
N GLU A 167 4.10 7.16 -3.71
CA GLU A 167 4.22 5.73 -3.51
C GLU A 167 5.66 5.27 -3.74
N PRO A 168 6.06 4.07 -3.30
CA PRO A 168 7.35 3.48 -3.68
C PRO A 168 7.45 3.25 -5.18
N GLY A 169 8.66 3.27 -5.74
CA GLY A 169 8.93 2.82 -7.10
C GLY A 169 9.36 3.93 -8.07
N PHE A 170 9.15 3.65 -9.35
CA PHE A 170 9.57 4.49 -10.46
C PHE A 170 8.53 5.54 -10.85
N PRO A 171 8.94 6.67 -11.45
CA PRO A 171 8.01 7.62 -12.03
C PRO A 171 7.24 6.96 -13.17
N HIS A 172 5.93 7.18 -13.18
CA HIS A 172 5.06 6.69 -14.26
C HIS A 172 4.87 7.75 -15.33
N ALA A 173 4.90 7.33 -16.58
CA ALA A 173 4.53 8.16 -17.72
C ALA A 173 2.99 8.26 -17.81
N VAL A 174 2.33 8.82 -16.80
CA VAL A 174 0.88 9.01 -16.85
C VAL A 174 0.58 10.30 -17.64
N LYS A 175 -0.08 10.16 -18.78
CA LYS A 175 -0.44 11.27 -19.67
C LYS A 175 -1.23 12.41 -19.00
N HIS A 176 -1.86 12.14 -17.86
CA HIS A 176 -2.74 13.08 -17.16
C HIS A 176 -2.03 13.97 -16.16
N TYR A 177 -0.80 13.65 -15.77
CA TYR A 177 -0.07 14.42 -14.77
C TYR A 177 1.15 15.07 -15.42
N LYS A 178 1.10 16.38 -15.53
CA LYS A 178 2.21 17.22 -16.01
C LYS A 178 3.50 17.10 -15.17
N PHE A 179 3.49 16.21 -14.18
CA PHE A 179 4.58 16.02 -13.21
C PHE A 179 5.47 14.83 -13.53
N SER A 180 5.01 13.88 -14.35
CA SER A 180 5.82 12.76 -14.81
C SER A 180 6.61 13.11 -16.07
N SER A 181 7.50 12.22 -16.48
CA SER A 181 8.28 12.40 -17.69
C SER A 181 7.38 12.68 -18.92
N PRO A 182 7.76 13.61 -19.80
CA PRO A 182 7.04 13.87 -21.05
C PRO A 182 7.12 12.70 -22.05
N HIS A 183 7.95 11.70 -21.77
CA HIS A 183 8.18 10.56 -22.65
C HIS A 183 7.50 9.30 -22.11
N SER A 184 6.99 8.47 -23.00
CA SER A 184 6.56 7.12 -22.66
C SER A 184 7.81 6.24 -22.54
N HIS A 185 8.07 5.74 -21.31
CA HIS A 185 9.20 4.87 -21.04
C HIS A 185 8.70 3.49 -20.63
N LYS A 186 9.56 2.48 -20.77
CA LYS A 186 9.44 1.25 -20.00
C LYS A 186 9.63 1.60 -18.54
N SER A 187 8.86 0.98 -17.68
CA SER A 187 8.92 1.27 -16.24
C SER A 187 10.31 1.01 -15.63
N ILE A 188 11.05 0.04 -16.12
CA ILE A 188 12.39 -0.32 -15.58
C ILE A 188 13.56 0.55 -16.09
N ASP A 189 13.31 1.52 -16.96
CA ASP A 189 14.37 2.33 -17.60
C ASP A 189 14.93 3.45 -16.69
N TRP A 190 14.48 3.57 -15.45
CA TRP A 190 14.69 4.76 -14.62
C TRP A 190 15.94 4.77 -13.73
N THR A 191 16.87 3.85 -13.91
CA THR A 191 18.12 3.79 -13.13
C THR A 191 19.33 4.41 -13.87
N GLY A 192 19.07 5.41 -14.73
CA GLY A 192 20.10 6.03 -15.58
C GLY A 192 20.85 7.20 -14.96
N ASP A 193 20.47 7.66 -13.75
CA ASP A 193 21.22 8.72 -13.07
C ASP A 193 22.61 8.26 -12.62
N ARG A 194 23.51 9.22 -12.37
CA ARG A 194 24.93 8.92 -12.08
C ARG A 194 25.12 8.05 -10.85
N TYR A 195 24.28 8.20 -9.82
CA TYR A 195 24.43 7.44 -8.58
C TYR A 195 23.91 6.01 -8.74
N ALA A 196 22.78 5.82 -9.43
CA ALA A 196 22.27 4.49 -9.75
C ALA A 196 23.26 3.72 -10.62
N ARG A 197 23.83 4.36 -11.66
CA ARG A 197 24.88 3.77 -12.51
C ARG A 197 26.12 3.38 -11.71
N ALA A 198 26.61 4.27 -10.84
CA ALA A 198 27.76 3.99 -9.99
C ALA A 198 27.48 2.86 -8.98
N ALA A 199 26.27 2.77 -8.46
CA ALA A 199 25.86 1.68 -7.57
C ALA A 199 25.76 0.34 -8.30
N TRP A 200 25.19 0.33 -9.50
CA TRP A 200 25.11 -0.88 -10.33
C TRP A 200 26.49 -1.40 -10.72
N ALA A 201 27.41 -0.52 -11.14
CA ALA A 201 28.77 -0.90 -11.53
C ALA A 201 29.59 -1.54 -10.40
N LYS A 202 29.17 -1.38 -9.13
CA LYS A 202 29.82 -2.08 -7.99
C LYS A 202 29.40 -3.54 -7.85
N ILE A 203 28.29 -3.93 -8.45
CA ILE A 203 27.70 -5.26 -8.27
C ILE A 203 27.58 -6.06 -9.56
N SER A 204 27.77 -5.41 -10.73
CA SER A 204 27.67 -6.06 -12.03
C SER A 204 28.57 -5.40 -13.07
N ASP A 205 29.26 -6.20 -13.86
CA ASP A 205 30.03 -5.74 -15.03
C ASP A 205 29.15 -5.60 -16.28
N VAL A 206 27.89 -6.04 -16.22
CA VAL A 206 26.96 -5.94 -17.35
C VAL A 206 26.38 -4.53 -17.42
N PRO A 207 26.53 -3.80 -18.55
CA PRO A 207 25.96 -2.47 -18.68
C PRO A 207 24.43 -2.46 -18.52
N LEU A 208 23.88 -1.40 -17.90
CA LEU A 208 22.44 -1.23 -17.72
C LEU A 208 21.69 -1.27 -19.05
N GLU A 209 22.26 -0.71 -20.10
CA GLU A 209 21.72 -0.71 -21.47
C GLU A 209 21.50 -2.14 -22.00
N THR A 210 22.38 -3.07 -21.64
CA THR A 210 22.25 -4.49 -22.00
C THR A 210 21.10 -5.12 -21.27
N VAL A 211 20.94 -4.80 -19.97
CA VAL A 211 19.85 -5.33 -19.13
C VAL A 211 18.48 -4.84 -19.62
N ILE A 212 18.32 -3.54 -19.80
CA ILE A 212 17.03 -2.99 -20.25
C ILE A 212 16.67 -3.35 -21.71
N ALA A 213 17.67 -3.71 -22.50
CA ALA A 213 17.45 -4.26 -23.84
C ALA A 213 17.00 -5.73 -23.83
N GLY A 214 16.86 -6.35 -22.65
CA GLY A 214 16.50 -7.77 -22.50
C GLY A 214 17.56 -8.76 -23.00
N LYS A 215 18.83 -8.31 -23.06
CA LYS A 215 19.97 -9.10 -23.56
C LYS A 215 20.84 -9.70 -22.43
N ALA A 216 20.54 -9.39 -21.18
CA ALA A 216 21.21 -9.97 -20.03
C ALA A 216 20.74 -11.41 -19.79
N ASP A 217 21.59 -12.22 -19.15
CA ASP A 217 21.20 -13.54 -18.69
C ASP A 217 20.17 -13.45 -17.54
N ARG A 218 19.55 -14.61 -17.23
CA ARG A 218 18.54 -14.72 -16.18
C ARG A 218 19.02 -14.19 -14.83
N ALA A 219 20.24 -14.56 -14.44
CA ALA A 219 20.79 -14.17 -13.13
C ALA A 219 21.01 -12.67 -13.03
N THR A 220 21.52 -12.05 -14.10
CA THR A 220 21.71 -10.60 -14.19
C THR A 220 20.36 -9.85 -14.23
N ALA A 221 19.36 -10.39 -14.93
CA ALA A 221 18.01 -9.80 -14.96
C ALA A 221 17.35 -9.79 -13.57
N LEU A 222 17.43 -10.91 -12.83
CA LEU A 222 16.93 -11.00 -11.45
C LEU A 222 17.70 -10.05 -10.52
N LYS A 223 19.03 -10.03 -10.61
CA LYS A 223 19.87 -9.11 -9.83
C LYS A 223 19.50 -7.63 -10.06
N TYR A 224 19.15 -7.27 -11.29
CA TYR A 224 18.75 -5.91 -11.60
C TYR A 224 17.40 -5.54 -10.95
N CYS A 225 16.45 -6.46 -10.97
CA CYS A 225 15.16 -6.24 -10.28
C CYS A 225 15.35 -6.11 -8.77
N ASP A 226 16.19 -6.95 -8.17
CA ASP A 226 16.52 -6.85 -6.75
C ASP A 226 17.26 -5.55 -6.42
N PHE A 227 18.15 -5.08 -7.31
CA PHE A 227 18.90 -3.84 -7.14
C PHE A 227 18.02 -2.61 -6.99
N TYR A 228 17.05 -2.42 -7.88
CA TYR A 228 16.20 -1.25 -7.80
C TYR A 228 15.09 -1.39 -6.75
N SER A 229 14.57 -2.59 -6.55
CA SER A 229 13.55 -2.87 -5.55
C SER A 229 14.08 -2.65 -4.12
N ASP A 230 15.25 -3.21 -3.79
CA ASP A 230 15.90 -2.98 -2.48
C ASP A 230 16.19 -1.49 -2.26
N ARG A 231 16.65 -0.76 -3.28
CA ARG A 231 16.89 0.69 -3.12
C ARG A 231 15.61 1.46 -2.86
N SER A 232 14.53 1.16 -3.59
CA SER A 232 13.23 1.79 -3.37
C SER A 232 12.72 1.53 -1.94
N ALA A 233 12.81 0.29 -1.48
CA ALA A 233 12.40 -0.10 -0.14
C ALA A 233 13.24 0.58 0.96
N ARG A 234 14.57 0.61 0.81
CA ARG A 234 15.47 1.31 1.73
C ARG A 234 15.21 2.79 1.78
N TYR A 235 14.98 3.43 0.63
CA TYR A 235 14.66 4.85 0.58
C TYR A 235 13.40 5.19 1.40
N CYS A 236 12.35 4.40 1.25
CA CYS A 236 11.14 4.57 2.06
C CYS A 236 11.43 4.44 3.57
N ALA A 237 12.25 3.47 3.95
CA ALA A 237 12.64 3.25 5.36
C ALA A 237 13.51 4.40 5.90
N GLU A 238 14.46 4.91 5.11
CA GLU A 238 15.31 6.06 5.46
C GLU A 238 14.47 7.34 5.63
N VAL A 239 13.55 7.60 4.71
CA VAL A 239 12.61 8.72 4.81
C VAL A 239 11.70 8.58 6.03
N PHE A 240 11.23 7.37 6.33
CA PHE A 240 10.43 7.08 7.53
C PHE A 240 11.22 7.33 8.82
N ALA A 241 12.47 6.90 8.87
CA ALA A 241 13.34 7.14 10.03
C ALA A 241 13.53 8.66 10.31
N ILE A 242 13.72 9.45 9.24
CA ILE A 242 13.78 10.91 9.31
C ILE A 242 12.45 11.48 9.83
N ALA A 243 11.33 11.10 9.24
CA ALA A 243 10.02 11.58 9.64
C ALA A 243 9.73 11.29 11.12
N ARG A 244 10.00 10.05 11.59
CA ARG A 244 9.84 9.67 13.01
C ARG A 244 10.68 10.52 13.97
N LYS A 245 11.91 10.82 13.58
CA LYS A 245 12.79 11.68 14.39
C LYS A 245 12.21 13.08 14.52
N LYS A 246 11.57 13.61 13.47
CA LYS A 246 10.99 14.98 13.47
C LYS A 246 9.60 15.03 14.11
N PHE A 247 8.81 13.98 14.01
CA PHE A 247 7.44 13.88 14.54
C PHE A 247 7.28 12.66 15.47
N PRO A 248 8.02 12.59 16.61
CA PRO A 248 8.02 11.40 17.47
C PRO A 248 6.67 11.10 18.13
N TRP A 249 5.73 12.05 18.09
CA TRP A 249 4.37 11.91 18.63
C TRP A 249 3.35 11.49 17.57
N ALA A 250 3.67 11.60 16.27
CA ALA A 250 2.70 11.36 15.22
C ALA A 250 2.51 9.87 14.91
N ARG A 251 1.36 9.55 14.35
CA ARG A 251 1.12 8.29 13.66
C ARG A 251 1.71 8.38 12.24
N PHE A 252 2.05 7.24 11.68
CA PHE A 252 2.68 7.21 10.37
C PHE A 252 1.94 6.28 9.42
N GLY A 253 1.97 6.62 8.13
CA GLY A 253 1.50 5.78 7.05
C GLY A 253 2.41 5.84 5.83
N LEU A 254 2.35 4.82 4.99
CA LEU A 254 2.93 4.82 3.65
C LEU A 254 1.88 4.30 2.67
N PRO A 255 1.55 5.04 1.59
CA PRO A 255 0.72 4.50 0.52
C PRO A 255 1.54 3.54 -0.35
N VAL A 256 0.96 2.41 -0.70
CA VAL A 256 1.48 1.48 -1.70
C VAL A 256 0.40 1.26 -2.75
N GLY A 257 0.66 1.66 -3.96
CA GLY A 257 -0.25 1.52 -5.09
C GLY A 257 0.32 0.65 -6.18
N HIS A 258 -0.14 0.90 -7.39
CA HIS A 258 0.20 0.19 -8.62
C HIS A 258 -0.23 -1.28 -8.64
N HIS A 259 -0.62 -1.75 -9.79
CA HIS A 259 -1.08 -3.13 -9.94
C HIS A 259 0.10 -4.11 -9.96
N SER A 260 1.18 -3.77 -10.67
CA SER A 260 2.42 -4.55 -10.72
C SER A 260 3.44 -4.05 -9.68
N GLU A 261 4.33 -4.93 -9.25
CA GLU A 261 5.39 -4.60 -8.28
C GLU A 261 6.70 -4.27 -9.00
N TYR A 262 7.39 -5.26 -9.53
CA TYR A 262 8.69 -5.05 -10.16
C TYR A 262 8.67 -4.16 -11.42
N PRO A 263 7.67 -4.25 -12.31
CA PRO A 263 7.53 -3.27 -13.37
C PRO A 263 7.34 -1.83 -12.87
N SER A 264 6.82 -1.65 -11.67
CA SER A 264 6.68 -0.34 -11.03
C SER A 264 7.88 0.07 -10.18
N GLY A 265 8.92 -0.75 -10.11
CA GLY A 265 10.19 -0.40 -9.47
C GLY A 265 10.33 -0.75 -8.01
N TYR A 266 9.50 -1.63 -7.46
CA TYR A 266 9.58 -2.06 -6.06
C TYR A 266 8.90 -3.41 -5.83
N ASN A 267 9.11 -4.00 -4.64
CA ASN A 267 8.33 -5.11 -4.11
C ASN A 267 7.63 -4.66 -2.83
N ARG A 268 6.33 -4.89 -2.72
CA ARG A 268 5.52 -4.44 -1.57
C ARG A 268 5.98 -5.04 -0.26
N ALA A 269 6.23 -6.34 -0.26
CA ALA A 269 6.66 -7.03 0.95
C ALA A 269 8.05 -6.56 1.41
N GLU A 270 8.96 -6.26 0.48
CA GLU A 270 10.27 -5.71 0.79
C GLU A 270 10.18 -4.30 1.39
N VAL A 271 9.33 -3.44 0.83
CA VAL A 271 9.07 -2.11 1.39
C VAL A 271 8.55 -2.24 2.83
N ILE A 272 7.54 -3.10 3.06
CA ILE A 272 6.96 -3.33 4.39
C ILE A 272 8.03 -3.87 5.35
N LYS A 273 8.83 -4.84 4.93
CA LYS A 273 9.94 -5.37 5.71
C LYS A 273 10.89 -4.27 6.16
N ARG A 274 11.38 -3.44 5.23
CA ARG A 274 12.31 -2.35 5.53
C ARG A 274 11.71 -1.27 6.44
N LEU A 275 10.43 -0.95 6.29
CA LEU A 275 9.74 -0.05 7.20
C LEU A 275 9.70 -0.63 8.63
N CYS A 276 9.35 -1.91 8.77
CA CYS A 276 9.27 -2.59 10.06
C CYS A 276 10.64 -2.72 10.75
N GLU A 277 11.74 -2.76 10.02
CA GLU A 277 13.11 -2.69 10.57
C GLU A 277 13.36 -1.32 11.27
N VAL A 278 12.70 -0.25 10.83
CA VAL A 278 12.77 1.07 11.50
C VAL A 278 11.79 1.13 12.66
N SER A 279 10.53 0.77 12.43
CA SER A 279 9.47 0.70 13.44
C SER A 279 8.24 -0.01 12.90
N THR A 280 7.59 -0.77 13.76
CA THR A 280 6.27 -1.37 13.48
C THR A 280 5.11 -0.38 13.65
N ASN A 281 5.35 0.81 14.21
CA ASN A 281 4.34 1.86 14.39
C ASN A 281 4.11 2.64 13.09
N ILE A 282 3.68 1.93 12.06
CA ILE A 282 3.31 2.47 10.75
C ILE A 282 2.13 1.69 10.17
N THR A 283 1.26 2.38 9.48
CA THR A 283 0.19 1.77 8.67
C THR A 283 0.61 1.77 7.21
N VAL A 284 0.66 0.62 6.59
CA VAL A 284 0.86 0.54 5.14
C VAL A 284 -0.49 0.44 4.46
N ARG A 285 -0.80 1.43 3.65
CA ARG A 285 -2.10 1.61 3.00
C ARG A 285 -2.05 1.15 1.56
N TRP A 286 -2.91 0.20 1.20
CA TRP A 286 -3.19 -0.09 -0.18
C TRP A 286 -3.96 1.08 -0.80
N THR A 287 -3.43 1.64 -1.89
CA THR A 287 -4.12 2.68 -2.66
C THR A 287 -4.86 2.02 -3.82
N ASP A 288 -6.16 1.85 -3.67
CA ASP A 288 -6.98 1.35 -4.76
C ASP A 288 -7.28 2.45 -5.77
N ILE A 289 -6.71 2.32 -6.93
CA ILE A 289 -7.00 3.19 -8.07
C ILE A 289 -8.25 2.73 -8.81
N GLY A 290 -8.93 1.69 -8.28
CA GLY A 290 -10.30 1.32 -8.67
C GLY A 290 -10.45 0.77 -10.07
N GLY A 291 -9.50 0.00 -10.55
CA GLY A 291 -9.62 -0.74 -11.80
C GLY A 291 -10.53 -1.97 -11.70
N PHE A 292 -10.84 -2.43 -10.49
CA PHE A 292 -11.51 -3.71 -10.28
C PHE A 292 -12.97 -3.50 -9.84
N ARG A 293 -13.88 -4.07 -10.61
CA ARG A 293 -15.32 -4.07 -10.33
C ARG A 293 -15.76 -5.26 -9.48
N ASP A 294 -14.89 -6.25 -9.32
CA ASP A 294 -15.17 -7.50 -8.61
C ASP A 294 -14.41 -7.51 -7.27
N PHE A 295 -15.14 -7.79 -6.19
CA PHE A 295 -14.58 -7.98 -4.86
C PHE A 295 -13.44 -9.00 -4.83
N SER A 296 -13.57 -10.10 -5.59
CA SER A 296 -12.55 -11.15 -5.61
C SER A 296 -11.18 -10.64 -6.07
N GLN A 297 -11.15 -9.76 -7.06
CA GLN A 297 -9.92 -9.17 -7.59
C GLN A 297 -9.36 -8.08 -6.68
N SER A 298 -10.22 -7.18 -6.17
CA SER A 298 -9.81 -6.15 -5.20
C SER A 298 -9.20 -6.79 -3.95
N SER A 299 -9.77 -7.90 -3.49
CA SER A 299 -9.28 -8.63 -2.33
C SER A 299 -7.87 -9.20 -2.50
N VAL A 300 -7.42 -9.48 -3.71
CA VAL A 300 -6.07 -9.99 -3.97
C VAL A 300 -5.01 -8.95 -3.62
N PHE A 301 -5.21 -7.70 -4.06
CA PHE A 301 -4.23 -6.64 -3.79
C PHE A 301 -4.18 -6.29 -2.31
N ALA A 302 -5.35 -6.08 -1.69
CA ALA A 302 -5.42 -5.80 -0.27
C ALA A 302 -4.80 -6.95 0.54
N ARG A 303 -5.11 -8.21 0.21
CA ARG A 303 -4.54 -9.39 0.86
C ARG A 303 -3.02 -9.50 0.65
N ARG A 304 -2.49 -9.05 -0.49
CA ARG A 304 -1.05 -9.01 -0.72
C ARG A 304 -0.33 -8.08 0.26
N VAL A 305 -0.88 -6.88 0.49
CA VAL A 305 -0.34 -5.91 1.44
C VAL A 305 -0.57 -6.38 2.88
N GLU A 306 -1.78 -6.81 3.20
CA GLU A 306 -2.15 -7.30 4.54
C GLU A 306 -1.29 -8.49 4.98
N SER A 307 -1.03 -9.45 4.08
CA SER A 307 -0.18 -10.60 4.37
C SER A 307 1.22 -10.20 4.79
N ALA A 308 1.82 -9.24 4.08
CA ALA A 308 3.13 -8.71 4.41
C ALA A 308 3.10 -7.90 5.73
N CYS A 309 2.07 -7.05 5.92
CA CYS A 309 1.90 -6.29 7.16
C CYS A 309 1.77 -7.23 8.36
N GLN A 310 0.94 -8.26 8.25
CA GLN A 310 0.73 -9.25 9.30
C GLN A 310 2.02 -10.03 9.61
N PHE A 311 2.78 -10.38 8.59
CA PHE A 311 4.01 -11.14 8.76
C PHE A 311 5.13 -10.31 9.37
N TYR A 312 5.37 -9.10 8.87
CA TYR A 312 6.45 -8.23 9.38
C TYR A 312 6.03 -7.42 10.61
N GLY A 313 4.74 -7.28 10.90
CA GLY A 313 4.22 -6.76 12.17
C GLY A 313 3.86 -5.28 12.16
N CYS A 314 3.38 -4.73 11.05
CA CYS A 314 2.81 -3.38 11.03
C CYS A 314 1.30 -3.39 10.72
N ALA A 315 0.68 -2.22 10.80
CA ALA A 315 -0.74 -2.08 10.51
C ALA A 315 -1.02 -2.04 9.01
N PHE A 316 -2.18 -2.55 8.63
CA PHE A 316 -2.73 -2.45 7.28
C PHE A 316 -3.79 -1.36 7.21
N GLY A 317 -3.83 -0.63 6.10
CA GLY A 317 -4.85 0.36 5.80
C GLY A 317 -5.27 0.30 4.33
N GLU A 318 -6.35 0.99 3.99
CA GLU A 318 -6.85 1.03 2.63
C GLU A 318 -7.31 2.43 2.21
N GLU A 319 -7.22 2.73 0.92
CA GLU A 319 -7.74 3.95 0.31
C GLU A 319 -8.86 3.61 -0.67
N THR A 320 -10.03 4.22 -0.48
CA THR A 320 -11.16 4.03 -1.37
C THR A 320 -10.98 4.78 -2.68
N SER A 321 -11.48 4.19 -3.77
CA SER A 321 -11.48 4.81 -5.09
C SER A 321 -12.43 5.99 -5.18
N HIS A 322 -12.16 6.88 -6.12
CA HIS A 322 -13.02 8.03 -6.40
C HIS A 322 -14.36 7.57 -7.02
N PRO A 323 -15.53 7.97 -6.47
CA PRO A 323 -16.85 7.49 -6.91
C PRO A 323 -17.19 7.84 -8.36
N LEU A 324 -16.66 8.95 -8.86
CA LEU A 324 -16.88 9.36 -10.25
C LEU A 324 -16.30 8.39 -11.29
N ILE A 325 -15.34 7.55 -10.86
CA ILE A 325 -14.69 6.58 -11.74
C ILE A 325 -15.39 5.21 -11.65
N PHE A 326 -15.91 4.84 -10.45
CA PHE A 326 -16.29 3.45 -10.17
C PHE A 326 -17.71 3.24 -9.65
N GLY A 327 -18.44 4.30 -9.30
CA GLY A 327 -19.82 4.26 -8.80
C GLY A 327 -19.97 3.78 -7.34
N GLU A 328 -21.16 3.96 -6.81
CA GLU A 328 -21.48 3.67 -5.38
C GLU A 328 -21.35 2.19 -5.01
N GLU A 329 -21.62 1.30 -5.94
CA GLU A 329 -21.57 -0.15 -5.70
C GLU A 329 -20.16 -0.62 -5.37
N ASN A 330 -19.14 -0.12 -6.07
CA ASN A 330 -17.75 -0.43 -5.79
C ASN A 330 -17.31 0.09 -4.42
N LEU A 331 -17.66 1.32 -4.06
CA LEU A 331 -17.37 1.87 -2.73
C LEU A 331 -17.99 1.03 -1.61
N SER A 332 -19.21 0.52 -1.83
CA SER A 332 -19.88 -0.36 -0.87
C SER A 332 -19.15 -1.70 -0.72
N ASN A 333 -18.66 -2.25 -1.83
CA ASN A 333 -17.89 -3.50 -1.82
C ASN A 333 -16.53 -3.32 -1.16
N HIS A 334 -15.84 -2.20 -1.42
CA HIS A 334 -14.59 -1.83 -0.76
C HIS A 334 -14.77 -1.69 0.75
N ALA A 335 -15.77 -0.91 1.18
CA ALA A 335 -16.07 -0.75 2.59
C ALA A 335 -16.33 -2.09 3.29
N SER A 336 -17.01 -3.01 2.60
CA SER A 336 -17.26 -4.35 3.13
C SER A 336 -15.98 -5.16 3.26
N TYR A 337 -15.10 -5.07 2.27
CA TYR A 337 -13.82 -5.77 2.30
C TYR A 337 -12.87 -5.22 3.37
N GLU A 338 -12.76 -3.90 3.48
CA GLU A 338 -11.93 -3.22 4.49
C GLU A 338 -12.26 -3.70 5.91
N LEU A 339 -13.55 -3.89 6.18
CA LEU A 339 -14.00 -4.43 7.47
C LEU A 339 -13.58 -5.89 7.67
N VAL A 340 -13.66 -6.67 6.62
CA VAL A 340 -13.30 -8.10 6.64
C VAL A 340 -11.79 -8.28 6.65
N ALA A 341 -11.06 -7.48 5.89
CA ALA A 341 -9.60 -7.49 5.83
C ALA A 341 -8.95 -6.91 7.08
N ASN A 342 -9.74 -6.26 7.95
CA ASN A 342 -9.25 -5.79 9.24
C ASN A 342 -8.28 -4.60 9.15
N ALA A 343 -8.55 -3.71 8.20
CA ALA A 343 -7.83 -2.44 8.11
C ALA A 343 -7.91 -1.64 9.41
N THR A 344 -6.79 -1.06 9.82
CA THR A 344 -6.74 -0.14 10.98
C THR A 344 -7.00 1.30 10.58
N GLU A 345 -7.00 1.56 9.29
CA GLU A 345 -7.16 2.87 8.71
C GLU A 345 -7.93 2.75 7.39
N MET A 346 -8.83 3.69 7.16
CA MET A 346 -9.48 3.90 5.87
C MET A 346 -9.29 5.34 5.45
N LEU A 347 -8.78 5.56 4.26
CA LEU A 347 -8.71 6.86 3.63
C LEU A 347 -9.74 6.96 2.51
N HIS A 348 -10.53 8.02 2.55
CA HIS A 348 -11.40 8.40 1.44
C HIS A 348 -10.73 9.46 0.58
N ASN A 349 -10.76 9.28 -0.73
CA ASN A 349 -10.04 10.12 -1.68
C ASN A 349 -10.52 11.58 -1.68
N ASP A 350 -11.81 11.81 -1.44
CA ASP A 350 -12.39 13.14 -1.26
C ASP A 350 -13.75 13.11 -0.54
N TYR A 351 -14.30 14.28 -0.31
CA TYR A 351 -15.60 14.47 0.34
C TYR A 351 -16.73 13.69 -0.37
N SER A 352 -16.73 13.63 -1.70
CA SER A 352 -17.80 12.95 -2.45
C SER A 352 -17.77 11.43 -2.22
N CYS A 353 -16.60 10.84 -2.02
CA CYS A 353 -16.45 9.42 -1.67
C CYS A 353 -17.12 9.10 -0.33
N ILE A 354 -16.96 9.96 0.67
CA ILE A 354 -17.54 9.75 1.99
C ILE A 354 -19.04 9.98 1.95
N ARG A 355 -19.52 11.03 1.27
CA ARG A 355 -20.92 11.35 1.19
C ARG A 355 -21.77 10.21 0.62
N THR A 356 -21.30 9.53 -0.41
CA THR A 356 -22.03 8.43 -1.05
C THR A 356 -21.98 7.14 -0.23
N ALA A 357 -20.90 6.90 0.50
CA ALA A 357 -20.67 5.72 1.32
C ALA A 357 -20.79 5.99 2.84
N GLY A 358 -20.91 7.25 3.25
CA GLY A 358 -20.68 7.74 4.61
C GLY A 358 -21.47 7.02 5.69
N ASP A 359 -22.78 6.90 5.52
CA ASP A 359 -23.60 6.25 6.54
C ASP A 359 -23.34 4.76 6.66
N ARG A 360 -23.10 4.07 5.54
CA ARG A 360 -22.77 2.64 5.54
C ARG A 360 -21.41 2.39 6.17
N ASN A 361 -20.41 3.19 5.81
CA ASN A 361 -19.06 3.07 6.35
C ASN A 361 -19.02 3.39 7.85
N ARG A 362 -19.72 4.45 8.28
CA ARG A 362 -19.81 4.84 9.68
C ARG A 362 -20.40 3.73 10.55
N LEU A 363 -21.52 3.15 10.12
CA LEU A 363 -22.19 2.08 10.84
C LEU A 363 -21.33 0.81 10.86
N ARG A 364 -20.81 0.39 9.73
CA ARG A 364 -20.01 -0.82 9.60
C ARG A 364 -18.71 -0.76 10.39
N MET A 365 -18.01 0.38 10.37
CA MET A 365 -16.74 0.53 11.10
C MET A 365 -16.89 0.54 12.62
N ARG A 366 -18.04 0.99 13.12
CA ARG A 366 -18.31 1.04 14.57
C ARG A 366 -18.86 -0.24 15.10
N GLU A 367 -19.58 -1.00 14.30
CA GLU A 367 -20.41 -2.14 14.74
C GLU A 367 -19.70 -3.49 14.51
N PHE A 368 -18.73 -3.56 13.61
CA PHE A 368 -18.16 -4.84 13.25
C PHE A 368 -16.92 -5.19 14.09
N PRO A 369 -16.86 -6.45 14.53
CA PRO A 369 -15.71 -6.92 15.29
C PRO A 369 -14.47 -6.92 14.38
N ARG A 370 -13.32 -6.60 14.95
CA ARG A 370 -12.04 -6.61 14.25
C ARG A 370 -11.13 -7.65 14.87
N SER A 371 -10.58 -8.50 14.04
CA SER A 371 -9.62 -9.52 14.43
C SER A 371 -8.82 -9.95 13.20
N ALA A 372 -7.57 -10.38 13.38
CA ALA A 372 -6.76 -10.89 12.29
C ALA A 372 -7.42 -12.07 11.60
N PRO A 373 -7.34 -12.14 10.26
CA PRO A 373 -7.64 -13.38 9.56
C PRO A 373 -6.66 -14.47 9.97
N VAL A 374 -7.14 -15.71 9.94
CA VAL A 374 -6.36 -16.91 10.21
C VAL A 374 -6.52 -17.84 9.02
N CYS A 375 -5.50 -17.90 8.19
CA CYS A 375 -5.51 -18.75 7.01
C CYS A 375 -4.40 -19.80 7.14
N ASP A 376 -4.73 -21.05 6.91
CA ASP A 376 -3.75 -22.15 6.79
C ASP A 376 -3.34 -22.41 5.34
N VAL A 377 -3.85 -21.60 4.40
CA VAL A 377 -3.54 -21.60 2.98
C VAL A 377 -2.80 -20.32 2.63
N ALA A 378 -1.77 -20.42 1.78
CA ALA A 378 -1.13 -19.28 1.13
C ALA A 378 -1.13 -19.46 -0.39
N VAL A 379 -1.43 -18.41 -1.12
CA VAL A 379 -1.25 -18.34 -2.58
C VAL A 379 0.13 -17.77 -2.87
N LEU A 380 0.89 -18.44 -3.72
CA LEU A 380 2.21 -18.02 -4.13
C LEU A 380 2.12 -16.89 -5.16
N PHE A 381 2.64 -15.71 -4.81
CA PHE A 381 2.84 -14.63 -5.75
C PHE A 381 4.05 -14.94 -6.64
N PRO A 382 3.91 -14.89 -7.97
CA PRO A 382 4.97 -15.31 -8.89
C PRO A 382 6.00 -14.20 -9.13
N ASP A 383 6.68 -13.77 -8.09
CA ASP A 383 7.62 -12.65 -8.06
C ASP A 383 8.82 -12.83 -9.02
N ILE A 384 9.33 -14.04 -9.16
CA ILE A 384 10.44 -14.34 -10.07
C ILE A 384 10.02 -14.14 -11.53
N ASP A 385 8.83 -14.60 -11.90
CA ASP A 385 8.33 -14.45 -13.27
C ASP A 385 7.96 -12.98 -13.55
N GLU A 386 7.44 -12.26 -12.56
CA GLU A 386 7.19 -10.82 -12.69
C GLU A 386 8.50 -10.03 -12.92
N LYS A 387 9.59 -10.36 -12.20
CA LYS A 387 10.94 -9.80 -12.43
C LYS A 387 11.41 -10.03 -13.86
N LEU A 388 11.35 -11.27 -14.31
CA LEU A 388 11.80 -11.63 -15.65
C LEU A 388 10.93 -10.98 -16.73
N SER A 389 9.61 -10.91 -16.50
CA SER A 389 8.68 -10.22 -17.36
C SER A 389 8.97 -8.72 -17.44
N ALA A 390 9.30 -8.08 -16.32
CA ALA A 390 9.65 -6.66 -16.28
C ALA A 390 10.86 -6.34 -17.18
N VAL A 391 11.89 -7.20 -17.17
CA VAL A 391 13.10 -7.01 -17.99
C VAL A 391 12.87 -7.40 -19.45
N ALA A 392 12.12 -8.46 -19.73
CA ALA A 392 11.91 -8.95 -21.09
C ALA A 392 11.04 -8.05 -21.97
N ARG A 393 10.18 -7.22 -21.36
CA ARG A 393 9.17 -6.43 -22.10
C ARG A 393 9.71 -5.17 -22.72
N ALA A 394 9.38 -5.02 -24.01
CA ALA A 394 9.72 -3.82 -24.79
C ALA A 394 8.74 -2.65 -24.60
N THR A 395 7.58 -2.81 -23.94
CA THR A 395 6.54 -1.77 -23.85
C THR A 395 5.88 -1.72 -22.47
N SER A 396 5.50 -0.53 -22.04
CA SER A 396 4.88 -0.18 -20.76
C SER A 396 3.38 -0.52 -20.64
N THR A 397 2.82 -1.23 -21.60
CA THR A 397 1.39 -1.55 -21.57
C THR A 397 1.12 -2.75 -20.70
N GLY A 398 0.46 -2.49 -19.57
CA GLY A 398 -0.21 -3.44 -18.68
C GLY A 398 0.58 -4.71 -18.37
N ASP A 399 0.88 -4.94 -17.14
CA ASP A 399 1.49 -6.20 -16.76
C ASP A 399 0.46 -7.33 -16.82
N ARG A 400 0.32 -7.92 -18.00
CA ARG A 400 -0.59 -9.06 -18.22
C ARG A 400 -0.35 -10.19 -17.22
N PHE A 401 0.88 -10.29 -16.72
CA PHE A 401 1.22 -11.31 -15.75
C PHE A 401 0.55 -11.05 -14.40
N THR A 402 0.62 -9.82 -13.91
CA THR A 402 -0.09 -9.42 -12.68
C THR A 402 -1.60 -9.48 -12.86
N GLU A 403 -2.13 -9.07 -14.01
CA GLU A 403 -3.56 -9.20 -14.32
C GLU A 403 -4.01 -10.66 -14.30
N ASP A 404 -3.23 -11.59 -14.88
CA ASP A 404 -3.51 -13.02 -14.84
C ASP A 404 -3.42 -13.59 -13.43
N PHE A 405 -2.45 -13.15 -12.64
CA PHE A 405 -2.35 -13.54 -11.23
C PHE A 405 -3.58 -13.08 -10.45
N VAL A 406 -3.95 -11.81 -10.58
CA VAL A 406 -5.12 -11.24 -9.88
C VAL A 406 -6.40 -11.97 -10.28
N ARG A 407 -6.59 -12.26 -11.56
CA ARG A 407 -7.74 -13.02 -12.05
C ARG A 407 -7.78 -14.43 -11.44
N LYS A 408 -6.68 -15.19 -11.50
CA LYS A 408 -6.61 -16.57 -10.99
C LYS A 408 -6.75 -16.59 -9.46
N ALA A 409 -6.05 -15.73 -8.75
CA ALA A 409 -6.14 -15.63 -7.30
C ALA A 409 -7.54 -15.17 -6.85
N GLY A 410 -8.16 -14.22 -7.58
CA GLY A 410 -9.53 -13.81 -7.36
C GLY A 410 -10.53 -14.95 -7.55
N GLU A 411 -10.38 -15.76 -8.61
CA GLU A 411 -11.20 -16.97 -8.78
C GLU A 411 -10.99 -17.98 -7.65
N PHE A 412 -9.76 -18.15 -7.19
CA PHE A 412 -9.47 -19.00 -6.05
C PHE A 412 -10.07 -18.45 -4.75
N ARG A 413 -10.13 -17.10 -4.56
CA ARG A 413 -10.77 -16.46 -3.40
C ARG A 413 -12.25 -16.83 -3.25
N LYS A 414 -12.93 -17.16 -4.31
CA LYS A 414 -14.32 -17.64 -4.28
C LYS A 414 -14.47 -19.01 -3.58
N ARG A 415 -13.38 -19.77 -3.48
CA ARG A 415 -13.35 -21.11 -2.88
C ARG A 415 -12.78 -21.12 -1.47
N SER A 416 -11.76 -20.30 -1.21
CA SER A 416 -11.04 -20.25 0.07
C SER A 416 -10.49 -18.87 0.35
N ASP A 417 -10.33 -18.53 1.63
CA ASP A 417 -9.48 -17.44 2.06
C ASP A 417 -8.02 -17.89 2.12
N TYR A 418 -7.08 -16.94 1.97
CA TYR A 418 -5.67 -17.26 1.92
C TYR A 418 -4.79 -16.06 2.25
N TRP A 419 -3.58 -16.33 2.67
CA TRP A 419 -2.47 -15.37 2.64
C TRP A 419 -1.86 -15.31 1.24
N ILE A 420 -1.13 -14.23 0.94
CA ILE A 420 -0.29 -14.15 -0.27
C ILE A 420 1.16 -13.99 0.17
N CYS A 421 2.03 -14.87 -0.29
CA CYS A 421 3.47 -14.80 -0.03
C CYS A 421 4.26 -14.86 -1.33
N ASP A 422 5.45 -14.28 -1.33
CA ASP A 422 6.45 -14.38 -2.40
C ASP A 422 7.67 -15.18 -1.94
N THR A 423 8.63 -15.35 -2.84
CA THR A 423 9.86 -16.10 -2.58
C THR A 423 10.66 -15.51 -1.40
N MET A 424 10.71 -14.17 -1.28
CA MET A 424 11.42 -13.51 -0.18
C MET A 424 10.73 -13.78 1.17
N MET A 425 9.40 -13.65 1.24
CA MET A 425 8.64 -13.92 2.47
C MET A 425 8.80 -15.38 2.90
N ILE A 426 8.80 -16.34 1.96
CA ILE A 426 9.04 -17.76 2.25
C ILE A 426 10.43 -17.95 2.87
N LYS A 427 11.45 -17.36 2.27
CA LYS A 427 12.83 -17.38 2.78
C LYS A 427 12.94 -16.77 4.19
N ASP A 428 12.15 -15.74 4.49
CA ASP A 428 12.10 -15.08 5.79
C ASP A 428 11.28 -15.88 6.84
N GLY A 429 10.73 -17.05 6.49
CA GLY A 429 10.00 -17.94 7.42
C GLY A 429 8.50 -17.70 7.49
N PHE A 430 7.90 -17.08 6.47
CA PHE A 430 6.48 -16.76 6.42
C PHE A 430 5.59 -17.98 6.70
N LEU A 431 5.86 -19.10 6.05
CA LEU A 431 5.00 -20.28 6.10
C LEU A 431 4.86 -20.83 7.51
N GLU A 432 5.97 -20.88 8.26
CA GLU A 432 5.98 -21.33 9.66
C GLU A 432 5.32 -20.31 10.58
N LYS A 433 5.72 -19.05 10.48
CA LYS A 433 5.24 -17.99 11.37
C LYS A 433 3.73 -17.78 11.23
N MET A 434 3.21 -17.86 9.99
CA MET A 434 1.78 -17.69 9.71
C MET A 434 0.97 -18.99 9.86
N GLY A 435 1.58 -20.11 10.20
CA GLY A 435 0.91 -21.39 10.40
C GLY A 435 0.34 -21.98 9.10
N VAL A 436 0.96 -21.68 7.96
CA VAL A 436 0.54 -22.19 6.65
C VAL A 436 0.75 -23.69 6.58
N LYS A 437 -0.27 -24.42 6.14
CA LYS A 437 -0.20 -25.87 5.91
C LYS A 437 -0.17 -26.20 4.42
N LYS A 438 -0.71 -25.31 3.60
CA LYS A 438 -0.83 -25.51 2.16
C LYS A 438 -0.45 -24.26 1.38
N VAL A 439 0.41 -24.42 0.39
CA VAL A 439 0.75 -23.40 -0.60
C VAL A 439 0.08 -23.74 -1.92
N VAL A 440 -0.65 -22.77 -2.48
CA VAL A 440 -1.28 -22.89 -3.80
C VAL A 440 -0.45 -22.09 -4.80
N ALA A 441 0.07 -22.80 -5.80
CA ALA A 441 0.83 -22.24 -6.90
C ALA A 441 -0.04 -22.18 -8.16
N LEU A 442 -0.56 -21.00 -8.47
CA LEU A 442 -1.43 -20.77 -9.64
C LEU A 442 -0.65 -20.67 -10.97
N PHE A 443 0.68 -20.73 -10.87
CA PHE A 443 1.64 -20.70 -11.98
C PHE A 443 2.75 -21.71 -11.73
N PRO A 444 3.51 -22.12 -12.77
CA PRO A 444 4.69 -22.95 -12.59
C PRO A 444 5.66 -22.33 -11.56
N ILE A 445 6.20 -23.15 -10.69
CA ILE A 445 7.10 -22.68 -9.63
C ILE A 445 8.52 -22.57 -10.19
N PRO A 446 9.14 -21.39 -10.18
CA PRO A 446 10.53 -21.22 -10.61
C PRO A 446 11.53 -21.96 -9.69
N PRO A 447 12.72 -22.35 -10.19
CA PRO A 447 13.73 -23.03 -9.38
C PRO A 447 14.14 -22.29 -8.11
N GLU A 448 14.20 -20.97 -8.17
CA GLU A 448 14.52 -20.10 -7.03
C GLU A 448 13.51 -20.26 -5.89
N THR A 449 12.23 -20.27 -6.24
CA THR A 449 11.13 -20.44 -5.27
C THR A 449 11.02 -21.89 -4.81
N GLU A 450 11.22 -22.87 -5.71
CA GLU A 450 11.20 -24.29 -5.36
C GLU A 450 12.25 -24.64 -4.29
N LYS A 451 13.43 -24.02 -4.40
CA LYS A 451 14.49 -24.14 -3.39
C LYS A 451 14.02 -23.70 -2.00
N GLU A 452 13.30 -22.57 -1.90
CA GLU A 452 12.80 -22.07 -0.62
C GLU A 452 11.62 -22.91 -0.08
N LEU A 453 10.83 -23.53 -0.96
CA LEU A 453 9.73 -24.43 -0.58
C LEU A 453 10.20 -25.82 -0.12
N ALA A 454 11.45 -26.21 -0.41
CA ALA A 454 11.95 -27.55 -0.08
C ALA A 454 11.86 -27.83 1.43
N GLY A 455 12.20 -26.87 2.29
CA GLY A 455 12.09 -26.97 3.74
C GLY A 455 10.65 -27.14 4.22
N PHE A 456 9.72 -26.43 3.61
CA PHE A 456 8.29 -26.54 3.90
C PHE A 456 7.74 -27.93 3.58
N ARG A 457 8.05 -28.48 2.38
CA ARG A 457 7.68 -29.85 1.99
C ARG A 457 8.28 -30.90 2.93
N ALA A 458 9.54 -30.74 3.32
CA ALA A 458 10.23 -31.68 4.23
C ALA A 458 9.54 -31.76 5.62
N ARG A 459 8.83 -30.70 6.04
CA ARG A 459 8.04 -30.69 7.28
C ARG A 459 6.58 -31.11 7.08
N GLY A 460 6.23 -31.66 5.95
CA GLY A 460 4.86 -32.13 5.64
C GLY A 460 3.93 -31.06 5.06
N GLY A 461 4.45 -29.89 4.69
CA GLY A 461 3.69 -28.87 4.00
C GLY A 461 3.29 -29.30 2.58
N VAL A 462 2.08 -28.98 2.18
CA VAL A 462 1.51 -29.36 0.87
C VAL A 462 1.65 -28.20 -0.11
N VAL A 463 2.08 -28.49 -1.32
CA VAL A 463 2.08 -27.53 -2.44
C VAL A 463 1.22 -28.11 -3.55
N SER A 464 0.19 -27.39 -3.99
CA SER A 464 -0.77 -27.79 -5.02
C SER A 464 -1.05 -26.66 -6.00
N ASP A 465 -1.74 -26.95 -7.09
CA ASP A 465 -2.28 -25.97 -8.05
C ASP A 465 -3.64 -25.37 -7.64
N GLY A 466 -4.23 -25.91 -6.57
CA GLY A 466 -5.53 -25.46 -6.04
C GLY A 466 -6.74 -26.21 -6.62
N ASP A 467 -6.57 -27.19 -7.50
CA ASP A 467 -7.67 -27.96 -8.09
C ASP A 467 -8.34 -28.87 -7.06
N ASP A 468 -7.67 -29.21 -5.98
CA ASP A 468 -8.18 -30.03 -4.88
C ASP A 468 -9.07 -29.27 -3.87
N PHE A 469 -9.37 -27.99 -4.12
CA PHE A 469 -10.33 -27.24 -3.32
C PHE A 469 -11.76 -27.42 -3.84
N PRO A 470 -12.77 -27.34 -2.93
CA PRO A 470 -14.17 -27.44 -3.34
C PRO A 470 -14.54 -26.30 -4.30
N PRO A 471 -15.55 -26.49 -5.14
CA PRO A 471 -16.06 -25.42 -5.99
C PRO A 471 -16.61 -24.26 -5.14
N PRO A 472 -16.75 -23.06 -5.71
CA PRO A 472 -17.38 -21.94 -5.03
C PRO A 472 -18.79 -22.31 -4.53
N PRO A 473 -19.23 -21.81 -3.37
CA PRO A 473 -20.59 -22.03 -2.91
C PRO A 473 -21.61 -21.33 -3.83
N ASP A 474 -22.82 -21.87 -3.89
CA ASP A 474 -23.95 -21.25 -4.57
C ASP A 474 -25.11 -21.07 -3.57
N PRO A 475 -25.55 -19.86 -3.24
CA PRO A 475 -25.03 -18.57 -3.73
C PRO A 475 -23.59 -18.27 -3.23
N LEU A 476 -22.86 -17.48 -4.01
CA LEU A 476 -21.48 -17.10 -3.68
C LEU A 476 -21.42 -16.33 -2.37
N VAL A 477 -20.58 -16.81 -1.46
CA VAL A 477 -20.28 -16.15 -0.18
C VAL A 477 -18.76 -16.20 0.04
N TYR A 478 -18.17 -15.02 0.22
CA TYR A 478 -16.78 -14.93 0.64
C TYR A 478 -16.67 -15.12 2.15
N ARG A 479 -15.95 -16.14 2.55
CA ARG A 479 -15.76 -16.47 3.95
C ARG A 479 -14.35 -16.12 4.38
N THR A 480 -14.22 -15.43 5.52
CA THR A 480 -12.95 -15.17 6.20
C THR A 480 -13.03 -15.70 7.61
N VAL A 481 -12.05 -16.51 7.98
CA VAL A 481 -11.90 -17.00 9.36
C VAL A 481 -10.98 -16.04 10.09
N HIS A 482 -11.47 -15.44 11.16
CA HIS A 482 -10.71 -14.63 12.09
C HIS A 482 -10.42 -15.41 13.39
N ARG A 483 -9.57 -14.85 14.24
CA ARG A 483 -9.26 -15.49 15.51
C ARG A 483 -10.50 -15.76 16.35
N ASP A 484 -11.40 -14.81 16.45
CA ASP A 484 -12.53 -14.81 17.39
C ASP A 484 -13.89 -15.07 16.71
N PHE A 485 -13.97 -14.92 15.40
CA PHE A 485 -15.21 -15.03 14.63
C PHE A 485 -14.97 -15.47 13.19
N ILE A 486 -16.04 -15.70 12.47
CA ILE A 486 -16.06 -15.90 11.01
C ILE A 486 -16.91 -14.79 10.42
N SER A 487 -16.39 -14.12 9.40
CA SER A 487 -17.17 -13.20 8.55
C SER A 487 -17.55 -13.88 7.25
N GLU A 488 -18.77 -13.59 6.78
CA GLU A 488 -19.31 -14.06 5.51
C GLU A 488 -19.86 -12.83 4.75
N PHE A 489 -19.30 -12.57 3.58
CA PHE A 489 -19.74 -11.48 2.71
C PHE A 489 -20.45 -12.04 1.48
N CYS A 490 -21.69 -11.62 1.27
CA CYS A 490 -22.50 -11.98 0.10
C CYS A 490 -22.47 -10.83 -0.92
N PRO A 491 -21.76 -10.98 -2.08
CA PRO A 491 -21.61 -9.89 -3.03
C PRO A 491 -22.93 -9.50 -3.73
N SER A 492 -23.86 -10.44 -3.87
CA SER A 492 -25.16 -10.17 -4.52
C SER A 492 -26.09 -9.29 -3.68
N THR A 493 -25.93 -9.28 -2.35
CA THR A 493 -26.77 -8.49 -1.43
C THR A 493 -25.99 -7.38 -0.73
N GLY A 494 -24.65 -7.41 -0.78
CA GLY A 494 -23.78 -6.55 0.00
C GLY A 494 -23.84 -6.84 1.51
N GLU A 495 -24.46 -7.94 1.93
CA GLU A 495 -24.63 -8.32 3.33
C GLU A 495 -23.35 -8.95 3.90
N ILE A 496 -22.98 -8.54 5.12
CA ILE A 496 -21.92 -9.17 5.91
C ILE A 496 -22.55 -9.78 7.14
N ARG A 497 -22.22 -11.05 7.39
CA ARG A 497 -22.64 -11.79 8.58
C ARG A 497 -21.44 -12.18 9.43
N PHE A 498 -21.61 -12.13 10.73
CA PHE A 498 -20.59 -12.55 11.69
C PHE A 498 -21.11 -13.74 12.50
N LYS A 499 -20.29 -14.76 12.62
CA LYS A 499 -20.56 -15.93 13.45
C LYS A 499 -19.44 -16.06 14.48
N ARG A 500 -19.76 -16.15 15.76
CA ARG A 500 -18.75 -16.42 16.80
C ARG A 500 -18.10 -17.77 16.53
N ARG A 501 -16.78 -17.83 16.69
CA ARG A 501 -16.01 -19.06 16.53
C ARG A 501 -16.10 -19.98 17.72
#